data_9d4ac428d04800042ede712dd15045e6
#
_entry.id   9d4ac428d04800042ede712dd15045e6
#
_cell.length_a   1.000
_cell.length_b   1.000
_cell.length_c   1.000
_cell.angle_alpha   90.00
_cell.angle_beta   90.00
_cell.angle_gamma   90.00
#
_symmetry.space_group_name_H-M   'P 1'
#
loop_
_entity.id
_entity.type
_entity.pdbx_description
1 polymer ?
#
loop_
_entity_poly.entity_id
_entity_poly.type
_entity_poly.pdbx_seq_one_letter_code
_entity_poly.pdbx_strand_id
1 'polypeptide(L)'
;MTWNLRSSQIQADDLVYLISQRRKTFILRLEPGGEFHSHRGIIKHDEIIGKPWGVRVTSHMGESFLVLQPSLADLIRELPRTTQILYPKDIGLILVNMSIGEGQHIVEAGTGSGSLTCAFAFAVGSGGRVTSYDVREDVQRLALKNLQRLGLENRVTLKLKDIAQGFDEHDVDALFLDVPNPQDYVEQARQALKPGGFFGSILPTTNQVSRLVSALRAQAFDLIEVCEVLLRHYKPEPERLRPVDRMVAHTGFLIFARAVQSGSAFTPGSPGMRDGEVLDMIPLEENGEEEDE
;
A
#
# COMPACT_ATOMS: atom_id res chain seq x y z
N MET A 1 -19.22 5.19 -4.27
CA MET A 1 -18.43 6.34 -3.75
C MET A 1 -17.33 5.80 -2.85
N THR A 2 -16.16 6.41 -2.85
CA THR A 2 -15.04 6.00 -1.97
C THR A 2 -15.22 6.59 -0.57
N TRP A 3 -14.76 5.88 0.48
CA TRP A 3 -14.88 6.28 1.89
C TRP A 3 -14.21 7.62 2.24
N ASN A 4 -13.36 8.16 1.36
CA ASN A 4 -12.62 9.40 1.59
C ASN A 4 -13.37 10.69 1.19
N LEU A 5 -14.66 10.60 0.92
CA LEU A 5 -15.50 11.78 0.73
C LEU A 5 -15.65 12.49 2.08
N ARG A 6 -15.02 13.65 2.17
CA ARG A 6 -14.92 14.42 3.41
C ARG A 6 -16.12 15.37 3.56
N SER A 7 -17.25 14.84 3.99
CA SER A 7 -18.29 15.66 4.61
C SER A 7 -17.92 15.94 6.07
N SER A 8 -18.35 17.06 6.61
CA SER A 8 -18.27 17.36 8.06
C SER A 8 -19.19 16.48 8.89
N GLN A 9 -20.21 15.91 8.25
CA GLN A 9 -21.19 15.02 8.86
C GLN A 9 -21.12 13.64 8.22
N ILE A 10 -21.40 12.63 9.04
CA ILE A 10 -21.46 11.23 8.64
C ILE A 10 -22.72 11.02 7.81
N GLN A 11 -22.57 10.40 6.64
CA GLN A 11 -23.66 10.14 5.70
C GLN A 11 -24.05 8.66 5.69
N ALA A 12 -25.22 8.36 5.17
CA ALA A 12 -25.55 7.01 4.76
C ALA A 12 -24.54 6.52 3.72
N ASP A 13 -24.22 5.23 3.74
CA ASP A 13 -23.20 4.56 2.90
C ASP A 13 -21.74 4.90 3.25
N ASP A 14 -21.47 5.74 4.24
CA ASP A 14 -20.11 5.96 4.72
C ASP A 14 -19.54 4.73 5.43
N LEU A 15 -18.22 4.50 5.25
CA LEU A 15 -17.47 3.58 6.08
C LEU A 15 -17.07 4.29 7.39
N VAL A 16 -17.46 3.71 8.51
CA VAL A 16 -17.10 4.24 9.84
C VAL A 16 -16.18 3.28 10.58
N TYR A 17 -15.28 3.87 11.36
CA TYR A 17 -14.37 3.19 12.27
C TYR A 17 -14.88 3.39 13.69
N LEU A 18 -15.49 2.35 14.27
CA LEU A 18 -15.97 2.35 15.65
C LEU A 18 -14.87 1.85 16.58
N ILE A 19 -14.55 2.64 17.59
CA ILE A 19 -13.52 2.32 18.58
C ILE A 19 -14.19 2.26 19.97
N SER A 20 -14.23 1.08 20.58
CA SER A 20 -14.76 0.92 21.94
C SER A 20 -13.81 1.51 22.99
N GLN A 21 -14.29 1.73 24.23
CA GLN A 21 -13.46 2.17 25.35
C GLN A 21 -12.24 1.26 25.60
N ARG A 22 -12.35 -0.03 25.30
CA ARG A 22 -11.26 -1.02 25.42
C ARG A 22 -10.36 -1.10 24.19
N ARG A 23 -10.45 -0.10 23.30
CA ARG A 23 -9.68 -0.04 22.05
C ARG A 23 -9.93 -1.19 21.07
N LYS A 24 -11.04 -1.91 21.18
CA LYS A 24 -11.50 -2.80 20.10
C LYS A 24 -12.06 -1.97 18.97
N THR A 25 -11.72 -2.36 17.75
CA THR A 25 -12.02 -1.63 16.52
C THR A 25 -12.96 -2.43 15.64
N PHE A 26 -13.81 -1.72 14.90
CA PHE A 26 -14.74 -2.31 13.94
C PHE A 26 -14.91 -1.35 12.77
N ILE A 27 -14.92 -1.88 11.55
CA ILE A 27 -15.21 -1.11 10.35
C ILE A 27 -16.49 -1.64 9.75
N LEU A 28 -17.45 -0.76 9.57
CA LEU A 28 -18.73 -1.09 8.95
C LEU A 28 -19.20 0.02 8.02
N ARG A 29 -20.05 -0.35 7.07
CA ARG A 29 -20.78 0.59 6.22
C ARG A 29 -22.11 0.91 6.86
N LEU A 30 -22.46 2.18 6.88
CA LEU A 30 -23.73 2.63 7.44
C LEU A 30 -24.86 2.48 6.44
N GLU A 31 -25.92 1.80 6.85
CA GLU A 31 -27.16 1.62 6.07
C GLU A 31 -28.33 2.18 6.87
N PRO A 32 -29.19 3.03 6.31
CA PRO A 32 -30.39 3.49 7.00
C PRO A 32 -31.23 2.30 7.52
N GLY A 33 -31.65 2.37 8.78
CA GLY A 33 -32.34 1.28 9.47
C GLY A 33 -31.47 0.08 9.87
N GLY A 34 -30.14 0.11 9.55
CA GLY A 34 -29.20 -0.94 9.92
C GLY A 34 -28.81 -0.91 11.38
N GLU A 35 -28.18 -1.99 11.85
CA GLU A 35 -27.72 -2.13 13.22
C GLU A 35 -26.32 -2.77 13.27
N PHE A 36 -25.46 -2.22 14.12
CA PHE A 36 -24.17 -2.82 14.49
C PHE A 36 -24.34 -3.64 15.77
N HIS A 37 -24.09 -4.94 15.69
CA HIS A 37 -24.17 -5.87 16.79
C HIS A 37 -22.79 -6.20 17.36
N SER A 38 -22.62 -6.05 18.67
CA SER A 38 -21.42 -6.46 19.38
C SER A 38 -21.80 -7.19 20.69
N HIS A 39 -20.84 -7.87 21.29
CA HIS A 39 -21.04 -8.44 22.65
C HIS A 39 -21.25 -7.37 23.73
N ARG A 40 -21.17 -6.07 23.36
CA ARG A 40 -21.38 -4.89 24.21
C ARG A 40 -22.66 -4.14 23.86
N GLY A 41 -23.54 -4.77 23.12
CA GLY A 41 -24.82 -4.21 22.73
C GLY A 41 -24.90 -3.79 21.27
N ILE A 42 -26.05 -3.22 20.95
CA ILE A 42 -26.44 -2.80 19.61
C ILE A 42 -26.34 -1.28 19.50
N ILE A 43 -25.89 -0.80 18.37
CA ILE A 43 -25.95 0.61 17.95
C ILE A 43 -26.71 0.65 16.64
N LYS A 44 -27.76 1.47 16.56
CA LYS A 44 -28.48 1.70 15.30
C LYS A 44 -27.66 2.63 14.41
N HIS A 45 -27.58 2.34 13.12
CA HIS A 45 -26.86 3.19 12.17
C HIS A 45 -27.48 4.59 12.09
N ASP A 46 -28.80 4.72 12.26
CA ASP A 46 -29.50 5.99 12.29
C ASP A 46 -29.11 6.89 13.47
N GLU A 47 -28.54 6.30 14.53
CA GLU A 47 -27.97 7.07 15.64
C GLU A 47 -26.59 7.65 15.34
N ILE A 48 -25.96 7.24 14.25
CA ILE A 48 -24.65 7.69 13.78
C ILE A 48 -24.81 8.64 12.59
N ILE A 49 -25.68 8.32 11.64
CA ILE A 49 -25.93 9.10 10.43
C ILE A 49 -26.38 10.52 10.80
N GLY A 50 -25.81 11.52 10.13
CA GLY A 50 -26.07 12.95 10.37
C GLY A 50 -25.27 13.57 11.52
N LYS A 51 -24.55 12.77 12.30
CA LYS A 51 -23.66 13.31 13.35
C LYS A 51 -22.31 13.77 12.80
N PRO A 52 -21.62 14.68 13.49
CA PRO A 52 -20.25 15.05 13.09
C PRO A 52 -19.27 13.90 13.35
N TRP A 53 -18.23 13.81 12.54
CA TRP A 53 -17.10 12.90 12.78
C TRP A 53 -16.44 13.21 14.13
N GLY A 54 -15.92 12.18 14.80
CA GLY A 54 -15.32 12.32 16.13
C GLY A 54 -16.31 12.23 17.27
N VAL A 55 -17.59 12.00 17.00
CA VAL A 55 -18.64 11.87 18.03
C VAL A 55 -18.50 10.55 18.79
N ARG A 56 -19.04 10.52 20.01
CA ARG A 56 -19.28 9.30 20.76
C ARG A 56 -20.74 8.91 20.65
N VAL A 57 -20.99 7.62 20.43
CA VAL A 57 -22.31 6.98 20.48
C VAL A 57 -22.30 5.89 21.53
N THR A 58 -23.45 5.60 22.11
CA THR A 58 -23.57 4.63 23.20
C THR A 58 -24.49 3.49 22.78
N SER A 59 -24.06 2.25 22.94
CA SER A 59 -24.92 1.09 22.71
C SER A 59 -26.06 1.01 23.73
N HIS A 60 -27.09 0.24 23.45
CA HIS A 60 -28.21 0.03 24.39
C HIS A 60 -27.78 -0.57 25.75
N MET A 61 -26.58 -1.16 25.83
CA MET A 61 -25.98 -1.68 27.07
C MET A 61 -25.04 -0.68 27.76
N GLY A 62 -24.98 0.59 27.30
CA GLY A 62 -24.16 1.63 27.92
C GLY A 62 -22.68 1.67 27.49
N GLU A 63 -22.23 0.81 26.58
CA GLU A 63 -20.85 0.89 26.06
C GLU A 63 -20.71 2.06 25.10
N SER A 64 -19.68 2.89 25.30
CA SER A 64 -19.39 4.05 24.47
C SER A 64 -18.42 3.71 23.36
N PHE A 65 -18.70 4.18 22.14
CA PHE A 65 -17.88 4.03 20.96
C PHE A 65 -17.56 5.39 20.36
N LEU A 66 -16.29 5.62 20.05
CA LEU A 66 -15.85 6.76 19.25
C LEU A 66 -16.05 6.43 17.77
N VAL A 67 -16.65 7.36 17.01
CA VAL A 67 -16.92 7.18 15.58
C VAL A 67 -15.96 8.05 14.78
N LEU A 68 -15.09 7.41 14.00
CA LEU A 68 -14.12 8.08 13.13
C LEU A 68 -14.25 7.61 11.69
N GLN A 69 -13.71 8.39 10.77
CA GLN A 69 -13.44 7.93 9.41
C GLN A 69 -12.22 7.00 9.44
N PRO A 70 -12.28 5.80 8.84
CA PRO A 70 -11.11 4.93 8.77
C PRO A 70 -10.04 5.53 7.86
N SER A 71 -8.78 5.39 8.25
CA SER A 71 -7.65 5.63 7.36
C SER A 71 -7.47 4.45 6.40
N LEU A 72 -6.74 4.65 5.30
CA LEU A 72 -6.36 3.55 4.40
C LEU A 72 -5.59 2.46 5.16
N ALA A 73 -4.75 2.84 6.12
CA ALA A 73 -4.00 1.89 6.95
C ALA A 73 -4.94 1.04 7.84
N ASP A 74 -6.00 1.63 8.40
CA ASP A 74 -7.00 0.89 9.19
C ASP A 74 -7.77 -0.10 8.30
N LEU A 75 -8.17 0.34 7.12
CA LEU A 75 -8.85 -0.50 6.14
C LEU A 75 -8.00 -1.70 5.73
N ILE A 76 -6.74 -1.48 5.37
CA ILE A 76 -5.81 -2.55 4.98
C ILE A 76 -5.61 -3.57 6.11
N ARG A 77 -5.48 -3.12 7.36
CA ARG A 77 -5.30 -4.03 8.51
C ARG A 77 -6.52 -4.91 8.76
N GLU A 78 -7.71 -4.39 8.51
CA GLU A 78 -9.01 -5.05 8.77
C GLU A 78 -9.57 -5.77 7.53
N LEU A 79 -8.85 -5.80 6.41
CA LEU A 79 -9.29 -6.56 5.23
C LEU A 79 -9.36 -8.06 5.55
N PRO A 80 -10.48 -8.74 5.23
CA PRO A 80 -10.53 -10.20 5.19
C PRO A 80 -9.41 -10.77 4.33
N ARG A 81 -8.67 -11.73 4.87
CA ARG A 81 -7.49 -12.27 4.19
C ARG A 81 -7.30 -13.75 4.45
N THR A 82 -6.78 -14.44 3.45
CA THR A 82 -6.32 -15.83 3.50
C THR A 82 -4.82 -15.96 3.24
N THR A 83 -4.19 -14.84 2.85
CA THR A 83 -2.76 -14.75 2.54
C THR A 83 -2.06 -13.75 3.46
N GLN A 84 -0.73 -13.81 3.53
CA GLN A 84 0.05 -12.72 4.11
C GLN A 84 -0.21 -11.45 3.28
N ILE A 85 -0.34 -10.32 3.94
CA ILE A 85 -0.52 -9.01 3.30
C ILE A 85 0.72 -8.15 3.48
N LEU A 86 0.91 -7.23 2.53
CA LEU A 86 1.83 -6.11 2.71
C LEU A 86 1.34 -5.19 3.83
N TYR A 87 2.26 -4.78 4.69
CA TYR A 87 1.95 -3.88 5.79
C TYR A 87 1.88 -2.43 5.32
N PRO A 88 1.07 -1.57 5.98
CA PRO A 88 0.96 -0.16 5.61
C PRO A 88 2.30 0.60 5.55
N LYS A 89 3.31 0.20 6.35
CA LYS A 89 4.65 0.80 6.31
C LYS A 89 5.36 0.57 4.98
N ASP A 90 5.24 -0.65 4.44
CA ASP A 90 5.84 -1.05 3.16
C ASP A 90 5.06 -0.43 2.00
N ILE A 91 3.72 -0.48 2.06
CA ILE A 91 2.83 0.14 1.08
C ILE A 91 3.09 1.64 0.95
N GLY A 92 3.28 2.37 2.07
CA GLY A 92 3.59 3.79 2.05
C GLY A 92 4.87 4.10 1.28
N LEU A 93 5.94 3.32 1.50
CA LEU A 93 7.19 3.48 0.75
C LEU A 93 7.02 3.11 -0.73
N ILE A 94 6.30 2.03 -1.05
CA ILE A 94 6.00 1.63 -2.43
C ILE A 94 5.30 2.76 -3.18
N LEU A 95 4.25 3.36 -2.61
CA LEU A 95 3.50 4.45 -3.25
C LEU A 95 4.40 5.65 -3.55
N VAL A 96 5.30 6.01 -2.63
CA VAL A 96 6.20 7.17 -2.77
C VAL A 96 7.32 6.87 -3.78
N ASN A 97 8.06 5.76 -3.62
CA ASN A 97 9.21 5.44 -4.47
C ASN A 97 8.80 5.13 -5.91
N MET A 98 7.62 4.59 -6.13
CA MET A 98 7.08 4.35 -7.47
C MET A 98 6.26 5.54 -8.00
N SER A 99 6.20 6.65 -7.25
CA SER A 99 5.46 7.86 -7.63
C SER A 99 3.99 7.59 -8.01
N ILE A 100 3.33 6.68 -7.28
CA ILE A 100 1.96 6.29 -7.59
C ILE A 100 0.97 7.43 -7.24
N GLY A 101 0.21 7.88 -8.23
CA GLY A 101 -0.72 9.00 -8.07
C GLY A 101 -1.85 9.03 -9.09
N GLU A 102 -2.64 10.08 -9.02
CA GLU A 102 -3.86 10.28 -9.83
C GLU A 102 -3.60 10.13 -11.33
N GLY A 103 -4.47 9.39 -12.01
CA GLY A 103 -4.47 9.24 -13.47
C GLY A 103 -3.54 8.17 -14.02
N GLN A 104 -2.71 7.52 -13.20
CA GLN A 104 -1.75 6.53 -13.66
C GLN A 104 -2.38 5.15 -13.94
N HIS A 105 -1.73 4.41 -14.83
CA HIS A 105 -2.01 2.99 -15.08
C HIS A 105 -0.95 2.13 -14.42
N ILE A 106 -1.36 1.34 -13.43
CA ILE A 106 -0.50 0.45 -12.65
C ILE A 106 -0.83 -0.99 -12.98
N VAL A 107 0.20 -1.81 -13.15
CA VAL A 107 0.08 -3.26 -13.23
C VAL A 107 0.67 -3.89 -11.96
N GLU A 108 -0.07 -4.85 -11.41
CA GLU A 108 0.34 -5.66 -10.26
C GLU A 108 0.26 -7.14 -10.62
N ALA A 109 1.23 -7.94 -10.16
CA ALA A 109 1.12 -9.38 -10.17
C ALA A 109 1.33 -9.94 -8.78
N GLY A 110 0.40 -10.83 -8.37
CA GLY A 110 0.26 -11.30 -7.01
C GLY A 110 -0.84 -10.52 -6.27
N THR A 111 -2.08 -10.54 -6.84
CA THR A 111 -3.24 -9.84 -6.25
C THR A 111 -3.43 -10.15 -4.76
N GLY A 112 -3.19 -11.41 -4.36
CA GLY A 112 -3.42 -11.84 -2.99
C GLY A 112 -4.82 -11.47 -2.51
N SER A 113 -4.95 -11.07 -1.25
CA SER A 113 -6.23 -10.59 -0.70
C SER A 113 -6.60 -9.16 -1.15
N GLY A 114 -5.82 -8.54 -2.04
CA GLY A 114 -6.09 -7.22 -2.61
C GLY A 114 -5.62 -6.04 -1.74
N SER A 115 -4.71 -6.25 -0.81
CA SER A 115 -4.25 -5.22 0.12
C SER A 115 -3.48 -4.11 -0.61
N LEU A 116 -2.48 -4.46 -1.42
CA LEU A 116 -1.72 -3.51 -2.23
C LEU A 116 -2.58 -3.00 -3.40
N THR A 117 -3.38 -3.88 -4.03
CA THR A 117 -4.35 -3.50 -5.07
C THR A 117 -5.29 -2.39 -4.60
N CYS A 118 -5.83 -2.49 -3.36
CA CYS A 118 -6.68 -1.44 -2.78
C CYS A 118 -5.91 -0.13 -2.57
N ALA A 119 -4.65 -0.20 -2.14
CA ALA A 119 -3.82 0.99 -1.97
C ALA A 119 -3.50 1.67 -3.31
N PHE A 120 -3.16 0.91 -4.32
CA PHE A 120 -2.95 1.43 -5.68
C PHE A 120 -4.24 2.04 -6.22
N ALA A 121 -5.38 1.34 -6.15
CA ALA A 121 -6.67 1.84 -6.62
C ALA A 121 -7.11 3.11 -5.88
N PHE A 122 -6.77 3.25 -4.60
CA PHE A 122 -6.98 4.50 -3.87
C PHE A 122 -6.10 5.64 -4.40
N ALA A 123 -4.81 5.38 -4.60
CA ALA A 123 -3.84 6.39 -4.99
C ALA A 123 -4.03 6.89 -6.43
N VAL A 124 -4.36 5.99 -7.39
CA VAL A 124 -4.57 6.38 -8.79
C VAL A 124 -5.86 7.16 -9.04
N GLY A 125 -6.73 7.24 -8.04
CA GLY A 125 -7.96 8.03 -8.12
C GLY A 125 -8.95 7.56 -9.17
N SER A 126 -9.84 8.46 -9.59
CA SER A 126 -10.89 8.17 -10.59
C SER A 126 -10.39 8.27 -12.03
N GLY A 127 -9.29 8.96 -12.25
CA GLY A 127 -8.66 9.12 -13.56
C GLY A 127 -7.69 8.00 -13.92
N GLY A 128 -7.25 7.20 -12.93
CA GLY A 128 -6.30 6.11 -13.13
C GLY A 128 -6.94 4.73 -13.07
N ARG A 129 -6.12 3.71 -13.26
CA ARG A 129 -6.55 2.31 -13.23
C ARG A 129 -5.44 1.39 -12.73
N VAL A 130 -5.85 0.26 -12.16
CA VAL A 130 -4.97 -0.84 -11.75
C VAL A 130 -5.38 -2.10 -12.49
N THR A 131 -4.43 -2.80 -13.08
CA THR A 131 -4.65 -4.17 -13.56
C THR A 131 -3.87 -5.12 -12.67
N SER A 132 -4.55 -6.05 -12.02
CA SER A 132 -3.93 -6.98 -11.07
C SER A 132 -4.12 -8.43 -11.51
N TYR A 133 -3.01 -9.16 -11.54
CA TYR A 133 -2.90 -10.54 -12.01
C TYR A 133 -2.72 -11.51 -10.85
N ASP A 134 -3.42 -12.62 -10.88
CA ASP A 134 -3.16 -13.80 -10.03
C ASP A 134 -3.56 -15.06 -10.78
N VAL A 135 -2.99 -16.20 -10.42
CA VAL A 135 -3.35 -17.52 -10.99
C VAL A 135 -4.40 -18.23 -10.13
N ARG A 136 -4.76 -17.70 -8.96
CA ARG A 136 -5.66 -18.31 -7.99
C ARG A 136 -7.02 -17.60 -8.00
N GLU A 137 -8.03 -18.27 -8.50
CA GLU A 137 -9.38 -17.71 -8.63
C GLU A 137 -10.05 -17.37 -7.28
N ASP A 138 -9.86 -18.22 -6.26
CA ASP A 138 -10.43 -18.02 -4.92
C ASP A 138 -9.88 -16.76 -4.25
N VAL A 139 -8.60 -16.49 -4.45
CA VAL A 139 -7.92 -15.29 -3.94
C VAL A 139 -8.42 -14.04 -4.65
N GLN A 140 -8.55 -14.08 -5.98
CA GLN A 140 -9.11 -12.96 -6.73
C GLN A 140 -10.57 -12.66 -6.36
N ARG A 141 -11.39 -13.69 -6.11
CA ARG A 141 -12.77 -13.49 -5.62
C ARG A 141 -12.79 -12.78 -4.27
N LEU A 142 -11.84 -13.06 -3.40
CA LEU A 142 -11.70 -12.35 -2.12
C LEU A 142 -11.25 -10.90 -2.33
N ALA A 143 -10.27 -10.68 -3.18
CA ALA A 143 -9.80 -9.33 -3.54
C ALA A 143 -10.94 -8.48 -4.12
N LEU A 144 -11.76 -9.04 -5.03
CA LEU A 144 -12.93 -8.34 -5.57
C LEU A 144 -13.92 -7.92 -4.46
N LYS A 145 -14.23 -8.80 -3.52
CA LYS A 145 -15.10 -8.47 -2.37
C LYS A 145 -14.49 -7.34 -1.51
N ASN A 146 -13.19 -7.35 -1.31
CA ASN A 146 -12.49 -6.31 -0.57
C ASN A 146 -12.54 -4.97 -1.31
N LEU A 147 -12.31 -4.96 -2.62
CA LEU A 147 -12.44 -3.77 -3.46
C LEU A 147 -13.87 -3.20 -3.44
N GLN A 148 -14.89 -4.06 -3.59
CA GLN A 148 -16.30 -3.66 -3.51
C GLN A 148 -16.65 -3.06 -2.16
N ARG A 149 -16.18 -3.68 -1.06
CA ARG A 149 -16.36 -3.13 0.29
C ARG A 149 -15.84 -1.70 0.41
N LEU A 150 -14.76 -1.37 -0.30
CA LEU A 150 -14.13 -0.05 -0.29
C LEU A 150 -14.66 0.89 -1.40
N GLY A 151 -15.49 0.40 -2.32
CA GLY A 151 -15.95 1.18 -3.49
C GLY A 151 -14.84 1.50 -4.48
N LEU A 152 -13.86 0.60 -4.61
CA LEU A 152 -12.68 0.75 -5.47
C LEU A 152 -12.70 -0.16 -6.70
N GLU A 153 -13.69 -1.05 -6.82
CA GLU A 153 -13.77 -2.07 -7.87
C GLU A 153 -13.76 -1.48 -9.28
N ASN A 154 -14.33 -0.29 -9.46
CA ASN A 154 -14.39 0.37 -10.78
C ASN A 154 -13.04 0.91 -11.28
N ARG A 155 -12.00 0.88 -10.42
CA ARG A 155 -10.63 1.33 -10.75
C ARG A 155 -9.70 0.15 -11.03
N VAL A 156 -10.19 -1.09 -10.84
CA VAL A 156 -9.38 -2.31 -10.88
C VAL A 156 -9.93 -3.30 -11.87
N THR A 157 -9.05 -3.81 -12.72
CA THR A 157 -9.29 -4.97 -13.56
C THR A 157 -8.53 -6.16 -12.98
N LEU A 158 -9.24 -7.19 -12.53
CA LEU A 158 -8.64 -8.43 -12.07
C LEU A 158 -8.51 -9.41 -13.22
N LYS A 159 -7.33 -9.97 -13.45
CA LYS A 159 -7.03 -10.93 -14.51
C LYS A 159 -6.53 -12.25 -13.94
N LEU A 160 -7.29 -13.31 -14.19
CA LEU A 160 -6.90 -14.68 -13.87
C LEU A 160 -5.99 -15.20 -14.98
N LYS A 161 -4.69 -14.90 -14.89
CA LYS A 161 -3.72 -15.23 -15.94
C LYS A 161 -2.32 -15.42 -15.34
N ASP A 162 -1.60 -16.40 -15.86
CA ASP A 162 -0.17 -16.57 -15.56
C ASP A 162 0.65 -15.53 -16.34
N ILE A 163 1.40 -14.71 -15.62
CA ILE A 163 2.24 -13.66 -16.17
C ILE A 163 3.46 -14.21 -16.95
N ALA A 164 3.76 -15.49 -16.87
CA ALA A 164 4.70 -16.16 -17.77
C ALA A 164 4.30 -16.01 -19.25
N GLN A 165 2.99 -15.85 -19.54
CA GLN A 165 2.45 -15.59 -20.87
C GLN A 165 2.52 -14.09 -21.27
N GLY A 166 3.13 -13.26 -20.46
CA GLY A 166 3.20 -11.80 -20.63
C GLY A 166 1.97 -11.08 -20.08
N PHE A 167 2.13 -9.77 -19.91
CA PHE A 167 1.06 -8.86 -19.57
C PHE A 167 0.29 -8.44 -20.84
N ASP A 168 -1.00 -8.15 -20.70
CA ASP A 168 -1.80 -7.67 -21.83
C ASP A 168 -1.66 -6.15 -22.02
N GLU A 169 -1.13 -5.46 -21.00
CA GLU A 169 -0.91 -4.02 -20.98
C GLU A 169 0.46 -3.66 -21.54
N HIS A 170 0.50 -2.46 -22.15
CA HIS A 170 1.72 -1.82 -22.64
C HIS A 170 1.76 -0.36 -22.19
N ASP A 171 2.96 0.22 -22.15
CA ASP A 171 3.20 1.61 -21.77
C ASP A 171 2.64 2.00 -20.40
N VAL A 172 2.63 1.06 -19.44
CA VAL A 172 2.15 1.32 -18.09
C VAL A 172 3.15 2.17 -17.29
N ASP A 173 2.62 2.98 -16.38
CA ASP A 173 3.43 3.91 -15.58
C ASP A 173 4.29 3.20 -14.55
N ALA A 174 3.72 2.17 -13.91
CA ALA A 174 4.42 1.38 -12.91
C ALA A 174 3.94 -0.08 -12.90
N LEU A 175 4.84 -0.98 -12.52
CA LEU A 175 4.57 -2.42 -12.42
C LEU A 175 5.19 -2.96 -11.14
N PHE A 176 4.39 -3.68 -10.34
CA PHE A 176 4.81 -4.30 -9.09
C PHE A 176 4.65 -5.81 -9.12
N LEU A 177 5.70 -6.55 -8.73
CA LEU A 177 5.70 -8.00 -8.64
C LEU A 177 5.76 -8.47 -7.18
N ASP A 178 4.65 -9.02 -6.66
CA ASP A 178 4.57 -9.74 -5.38
C ASP A 178 4.35 -11.24 -5.66
N VAL A 179 5.34 -11.84 -6.28
CA VAL A 179 5.34 -13.25 -6.70
C VAL A 179 6.61 -13.96 -6.20
N PRO A 180 6.61 -15.30 -6.03
CA PRO A 180 7.76 -16.02 -5.45
C PRO A 180 9.08 -15.88 -6.21
N ASN A 181 9.03 -15.78 -7.54
CA ASN A 181 10.21 -15.76 -8.42
C ASN A 181 10.11 -14.61 -9.43
N PRO A 182 10.15 -13.33 -9.01
CA PRO A 182 9.96 -12.19 -9.91
C PRO A 182 11.06 -12.08 -10.98
N GLN A 183 12.25 -12.64 -10.73
CA GLN A 183 13.34 -12.66 -11.72
C GLN A 183 12.96 -13.39 -13.02
N ASP A 184 12.00 -14.31 -12.98
CA ASP A 184 11.58 -15.09 -14.15
C ASP A 184 10.64 -14.28 -15.07
N TYR A 185 10.15 -13.12 -14.61
CA TYR A 185 9.17 -12.28 -15.29
C TYR A 185 9.66 -10.87 -15.60
N VAL A 186 10.96 -10.62 -15.43
CA VAL A 186 11.54 -9.27 -15.64
C VAL A 186 11.46 -8.85 -17.11
N GLU A 187 11.59 -9.79 -18.06
CA GLU A 187 11.41 -9.50 -19.48
C GLU A 187 9.99 -9.06 -19.80
N GLN A 188 8.99 -9.78 -19.31
CA GLN A 188 7.58 -9.43 -19.47
C GLN A 188 7.25 -8.07 -18.83
N ALA A 189 7.80 -7.83 -17.64
CA ALA A 189 7.67 -6.55 -16.95
C ALA A 189 8.30 -5.40 -17.78
N ARG A 190 9.47 -5.65 -18.39
CA ARG A 190 10.12 -4.65 -19.24
C ARG A 190 9.30 -4.31 -20.49
N GLN A 191 8.65 -5.31 -21.08
CA GLN A 191 7.78 -5.13 -22.25
C GLN A 191 6.49 -4.36 -21.93
N ALA A 192 5.96 -4.52 -20.72
CA ALA A 192 4.75 -3.83 -20.29
C ALA A 192 5.00 -2.37 -19.86
N LEU A 193 6.18 -2.07 -19.30
CA LEU A 193 6.51 -0.74 -18.80
C LEU A 193 6.88 0.22 -19.93
N LYS A 194 6.38 1.45 -19.83
CA LYS A 194 6.86 2.55 -20.66
C LYS A 194 8.33 2.85 -20.38
N PRO A 195 9.09 3.45 -21.32
CA PRO A 195 10.42 3.97 -21.04
C PRO A 195 10.38 4.96 -19.86
N GLY A 196 11.29 4.79 -18.90
CA GLY A 196 11.30 5.53 -17.64
C GLY A 196 10.25 5.10 -16.61
N GLY A 197 9.46 4.06 -16.89
CA GLY A 197 8.46 3.51 -15.96
C GLY A 197 9.07 2.92 -14.69
N PHE A 198 8.26 2.80 -13.63
CA PHE A 198 8.69 2.33 -12.32
C PHE A 198 8.47 0.84 -12.18
N PHE A 199 9.49 0.14 -11.72
CA PHE A 199 9.41 -1.26 -11.31
C PHE A 199 9.52 -1.36 -9.80
N GLY A 200 8.73 -2.25 -9.19
CA GLY A 200 8.83 -2.59 -7.77
C GLY A 200 8.61 -4.08 -7.54
N SER A 201 9.22 -4.60 -6.47
CA SER A 201 8.98 -5.98 -6.00
C SER A 201 9.25 -6.08 -4.51
N ILE A 202 8.72 -7.13 -3.87
CA ILE A 202 9.02 -7.48 -2.49
C ILE A 202 9.46 -8.93 -2.39
N LEU A 203 10.55 -9.20 -1.66
CA LEU A 203 11.11 -10.54 -1.51
C LEU A 203 11.52 -10.81 -0.05
N PRO A 204 11.31 -12.03 0.45
CA PRO A 204 11.61 -12.36 1.84
C PRO A 204 13.09 -12.66 2.12
N THR A 205 13.91 -12.96 1.11
CA THR A 205 15.29 -13.42 1.32
C THR A 205 16.30 -12.73 0.41
N THR A 206 17.52 -12.53 0.92
CA THR A 206 18.63 -11.91 0.19
C THR A 206 19.04 -12.70 -1.06
N ASN A 207 18.92 -14.03 -1.05
CA ASN A 207 19.22 -14.86 -2.22
C ASN A 207 18.24 -14.60 -3.38
N GLN A 208 16.94 -14.36 -3.07
CA GLN A 208 15.97 -13.98 -4.08
C GLN A 208 16.24 -12.56 -4.59
N VAL A 209 16.57 -11.63 -3.69
CA VAL A 209 16.97 -10.27 -4.06
C VAL A 209 18.15 -10.29 -5.02
N SER A 210 19.21 -11.04 -4.71
CA SER A 210 20.40 -11.15 -5.58
C SER A 210 20.04 -11.64 -6.99
N ARG A 211 19.17 -12.66 -7.10
CA ARG A 211 18.70 -13.14 -8.41
C ARG A 211 17.90 -12.09 -9.18
N LEU A 212 16.99 -11.39 -8.49
CA LEU A 212 16.18 -10.33 -9.11
C LEU A 212 17.06 -9.17 -9.60
N VAL A 213 18.00 -8.70 -8.78
CA VAL A 213 18.94 -7.64 -9.16
C VAL A 213 19.74 -8.01 -10.41
N SER A 214 20.21 -9.27 -10.49
CA SER A 214 20.93 -9.77 -11.67
C SER A 214 20.04 -9.78 -12.92
N ALA A 215 18.78 -10.21 -12.80
CA ALA A 215 17.83 -10.22 -13.90
C ALA A 215 17.47 -8.79 -14.37
N LEU A 216 17.24 -7.85 -13.44
CA LEU A 216 16.96 -6.46 -13.76
C LEU A 216 18.09 -5.82 -14.58
N ARG A 217 19.35 -6.02 -14.16
CA ARG A 217 20.54 -5.51 -14.89
C ARG A 217 20.62 -6.07 -16.30
N ALA A 218 20.20 -7.32 -16.52
CA ALA A 218 20.22 -7.95 -17.84
C ALA A 218 19.11 -7.45 -18.78
N GLN A 219 18.04 -6.83 -18.26
CA GLN A 219 16.83 -6.45 -19.02
C GLN A 219 16.58 -4.95 -19.08
N ALA A 220 17.65 -4.16 -19.18
CA ALA A 220 17.58 -2.70 -19.32
C ALA A 220 16.75 -2.03 -18.19
N PHE A 221 17.03 -2.39 -16.94
CA PHE A 221 16.65 -1.64 -15.76
C PHE A 221 17.88 -0.99 -15.13
N ASP A 222 17.70 0.20 -14.57
CA ASP A 222 18.73 0.95 -13.84
C ASP A 222 18.17 1.58 -12.56
N LEU A 223 19.00 2.33 -11.82
CA LEU A 223 18.67 2.93 -10.52
C LEU A 223 18.06 1.88 -9.58
N ILE A 224 18.71 0.69 -9.50
CA ILE A 224 18.23 -0.42 -8.68
C ILE A 224 18.53 -0.11 -7.21
N GLU A 225 17.48 0.02 -6.43
CA GLU A 225 17.53 0.23 -4.99
C GLU A 225 16.97 -1.00 -4.27
N VAL A 226 17.60 -1.39 -3.16
CA VAL A 226 17.13 -2.47 -2.28
C VAL A 226 17.09 -1.95 -0.85
N CYS A 227 15.92 -2.01 -0.22
CA CYS A 227 15.76 -1.54 1.16
C CYS A 227 14.76 -2.40 1.95
N GLU A 228 14.70 -2.17 3.26
CA GLU A 228 13.63 -2.65 4.13
C GLU A 228 13.15 -1.53 5.05
N VAL A 229 11.88 -1.59 5.46
CA VAL A 229 11.28 -0.56 6.32
C VAL A 229 11.21 -1.06 7.75
N LEU A 230 11.84 -0.36 8.69
CA LEU A 230 11.77 -0.62 10.13
C LEU A 230 10.90 0.43 10.81
N LEU A 231 9.70 0.05 11.25
CA LEU A 231 8.77 0.95 11.92
C LEU A 231 8.79 0.71 13.43
N ARG A 232 9.26 1.70 14.19
CA ARG A 232 9.29 1.67 15.65
C ARG A 232 8.14 2.45 16.25
N HIS A 233 7.21 1.77 16.89
CA HIS A 233 6.12 2.41 17.64
C HIS A 233 6.53 2.76 19.07
N TYR A 234 5.95 3.85 19.58
CA TYR A 234 6.13 4.29 20.97
C TYR A 234 4.78 4.27 21.70
N LYS A 235 4.83 4.04 23.01
CA LYS A 235 3.66 4.21 23.89
C LYS A 235 3.45 5.72 24.08
N PRO A 236 2.28 6.28 23.68
CA PRO A 236 2.05 7.73 23.73
C PRO A 236 1.64 8.20 25.13
N GLU A 237 2.46 7.91 26.13
CA GLU A 237 2.29 8.34 27.51
C GLU A 237 3.32 9.44 27.80
N PRO A 238 2.92 10.73 27.95
CA PRO A 238 3.86 11.84 28.02
C PRO A 238 4.94 11.67 29.11
N GLU A 239 4.57 11.16 30.27
CA GLU A 239 5.48 10.95 31.39
C GLU A 239 6.36 9.69 31.27
N ARG A 240 6.04 8.82 30.33
CA ARG A 240 6.70 7.51 30.11
C ARG A 240 6.80 7.17 28.64
N LEU A 241 7.17 8.14 27.81
CA LEU A 241 7.35 7.93 26.37
C LEU A 241 8.49 6.93 26.12
N ARG A 242 8.14 5.72 25.72
CA ARG A 242 9.09 4.63 25.47
C ARG A 242 8.64 3.77 24.28
N PRO A 243 9.56 3.09 23.61
CA PRO A 243 9.21 2.15 22.56
C PRO A 243 8.25 1.07 23.04
N VAL A 244 7.41 0.58 22.14
CA VAL A 244 6.62 -0.65 22.34
C VAL A 244 7.59 -1.83 22.43
N ASP A 245 7.31 -2.79 23.32
CA ASP A 245 8.22 -3.88 23.66
C ASP A 245 8.47 -4.83 22.48
N ARG A 246 7.49 -4.98 21.58
CA ARG A 246 7.60 -5.82 20.39
C ARG A 246 7.60 -4.97 19.11
N MET A 247 8.43 -5.35 18.15
CA MET A 247 8.50 -4.75 16.82
C MET A 247 8.51 -5.87 15.78
N VAL A 248 7.70 -5.73 14.73
CA VAL A 248 7.88 -6.53 13.51
C VAL A 248 8.99 -5.85 12.73
N ALA A 249 10.19 -6.42 12.74
CA ALA A 249 11.35 -5.85 12.08
C ALA A 249 11.30 -6.13 10.58
N HIS A 250 11.50 -7.38 10.18
CA HIS A 250 11.56 -7.78 8.79
C HIS A 250 10.19 -8.24 8.27
N THR A 251 9.73 -7.63 7.17
CA THR A 251 8.52 -8.01 6.43
C THR A 251 8.84 -8.44 5.00
N GLY A 252 9.97 -8.04 4.49
CA GLY A 252 10.50 -8.31 3.17
C GLY A 252 11.47 -7.21 2.75
N PHE A 253 12.33 -7.52 1.79
CA PHE A 253 13.14 -6.54 1.08
C PHE A 253 12.31 -5.96 -0.05
N LEU A 254 12.26 -4.64 -0.15
CA LEU A 254 11.68 -3.91 -1.25
C LEU A 254 12.77 -3.64 -2.28
N ILE A 255 12.46 -3.89 -3.54
CA ILE A 255 13.35 -3.66 -4.67
C ILE A 255 12.65 -2.68 -5.61
N PHE A 256 13.31 -1.58 -5.93
CA PHE A 256 12.85 -0.59 -6.89
C PHE A 256 13.84 -0.49 -8.06
N ALA A 257 13.34 -0.17 -9.24
CA ALA A 257 14.16 0.07 -10.43
C ALA A 257 13.41 0.94 -11.44
N ARG A 258 14.13 1.45 -12.44
CA ARG A 258 13.56 2.21 -13.55
C ARG A 258 13.83 1.50 -14.87
N ALA A 259 12.77 1.35 -15.68
CA ALA A 259 12.91 0.85 -17.03
C ALA A 259 13.65 1.88 -17.89
N VAL A 260 14.79 1.52 -18.49
CA VAL A 260 15.57 2.40 -19.33
C VAL A 260 15.59 1.89 -20.79
N GLN A 261 16.01 2.72 -21.73
CA GLN A 261 16.20 2.28 -23.10
C GLN A 261 17.42 1.33 -23.21
N SER A 262 17.35 0.35 -24.10
CA SER A 262 18.47 -0.56 -24.33
C SER A 262 19.74 0.23 -24.69
N GLY A 263 20.83 -0.08 -23.98
CA GLY A 263 22.10 0.60 -24.13
C GLY A 263 22.26 1.91 -23.32
N SER A 264 21.21 2.37 -22.61
CA SER A 264 21.27 3.58 -21.77
C SER A 264 21.58 3.29 -20.30
N ALA A 265 21.56 2.02 -19.86
CA ALA A 265 21.93 1.64 -18.50
C ALA A 265 23.43 1.90 -18.25
N PHE A 266 23.75 2.43 -17.06
CA PHE A 266 25.15 2.62 -16.68
C PHE A 266 25.84 1.28 -16.46
N THR A 267 27.08 1.15 -16.97
CA THR A 267 27.88 -0.04 -16.71
C THR A 267 28.32 -0.05 -15.24
N PRO A 268 28.15 -1.16 -14.49
CA PRO A 268 28.67 -1.27 -13.14
C PRO A 268 30.18 -0.94 -13.11
N GLY A 269 30.60 -0.04 -12.22
CA GLY A 269 31.99 0.43 -12.12
C GLY A 269 32.35 1.63 -13.00
N SER A 270 31.37 2.29 -13.64
CA SER A 270 31.62 3.58 -14.33
C SER A 270 32.12 4.62 -13.33
N PRO A 271 33.10 5.49 -13.75
CA PRO A 271 33.61 6.56 -12.87
C PRO A 271 32.46 7.47 -12.43
N GLY A 272 32.20 7.56 -11.12
CA GLY A 272 31.14 8.35 -10.52
C GLY A 272 30.18 7.54 -9.62
N MET A 273 30.11 6.22 -9.76
CA MET A 273 29.45 5.37 -8.76
C MET A 273 30.42 5.11 -7.61
N ARG A 274 30.22 5.78 -6.49
CA ARG A 274 30.88 5.38 -5.23
C ARG A 274 30.10 4.24 -4.61
N ASP A 275 30.80 3.11 -4.38
CA ASP A 275 30.24 2.00 -3.62
C ASP A 275 29.80 2.49 -2.24
N GLY A 276 28.50 2.46 -1.95
CA GLY A 276 27.95 2.71 -0.61
C GLY A 276 27.38 4.12 -0.35
N GLU A 277 27.32 5.03 -1.31
CA GLU A 277 26.53 6.26 -1.11
C GLU A 277 25.03 5.94 -1.23
N VAL A 278 24.37 5.90 -0.09
CA VAL A 278 22.90 5.93 -0.02
C VAL A 278 22.44 7.30 -0.53
N LEU A 279 21.55 7.31 -1.52
CA LEU A 279 21.02 8.52 -2.19
C LEU A 279 20.36 9.57 -1.28
N ASP A 280 20.32 9.35 0.04
CA ASP A 280 19.55 10.16 1.01
C ASP A 280 20.40 11.04 1.94
N MET A 281 21.69 11.21 1.71
CA MET A 281 22.45 12.19 2.48
C MET A 281 22.60 13.49 1.68
N ILE A 282 21.55 14.32 1.71
CA ILE A 282 21.75 15.76 1.48
C ILE A 282 22.61 16.23 2.67
N PRO A 283 23.84 16.73 2.42
CA PRO A 283 24.60 17.34 3.49
C PRO A 283 23.76 18.50 4.04
N LEU A 284 23.47 18.49 5.33
CA LEU A 284 23.02 19.71 5.99
C LEU A 284 24.19 20.68 5.82
N GLU A 285 24.00 21.73 5.01
CA GLU A 285 24.94 22.84 5.00
C GLU A 285 25.02 23.36 6.42
N GLU A 286 26.18 23.19 7.05
CA GLU A 286 26.53 23.90 8.26
C GLU A 286 26.48 25.38 7.92
N ASN A 287 25.43 26.07 8.38
CA ASN A 287 25.40 27.51 8.37
C ASN A 287 26.63 27.99 9.17
N GLY A 288 27.65 28.44 8.43
CA GLY A 288 28.81 29.09 9.01
C GLY A 288 28.34 30.30 9.84
N GLU A 289 28.53 30.22 11.13
CA GLU A 289 28.50 31.39 11.98
C GLU A 289 29.67 32.29 11.48
N GLU A 290 29.32 33.38 10.79
CA GLU A 290 30.25 34.52 10.64
C GLU A 290 30.45 35.12 12.02
N GLU A 291 31.60 34.86 12.62
CA GLU A 291 32.09 35.65 13.74
C GLU A 291 32.46 37.03 13.18
N ASP A 292 31.64 38.01 13.46
CA ASP A 292 32.00 39.43 13.31
C ASP A 292 32.92 39.85 14.49
N GLU A 293 34.09 40.37 14.09
CA GLU A 293 35.00 41.13 14.99
C GLU A 293 34.44 42.53 15.34
#